data_ada7c2f76a536d236ef34477887aaea2
#
_entry.id   ada7c2f76a536d236ef34477887aaea2
#
_cell.length_a   1.000
_cell.length_b   1.000
_cell.length_c   1.000
_cell.angle_alpha   90.00
_cell.angle_beta   90.00
_cell.angle_gamma   90.00
#
_symmetry.space_group_name_H-M   'P 1'
#
loop_
_entity.id
_entity.type
_entity.pdbx_description
1 polymer ?
#
loop_
_entity_poly.entity_id
_entity_poly.type
_entity_poly.pdbx_seq_one_letter_code
_entity_poly.pdbx_strand_id
1 'polypeptide(L)'
;KYSQEEVAEKVGVTRQAVAKWESGETVPDILNCDALAELYDVSVDTLIHYDQEKEHMPIPPRGKHLFGTVKVGERGQIVLPKKARDIFHIKQGDLFVVLGDENPESAGIALVPGDTVLRNIAFLRDMLSDEKEENL
;
A
#
# COMPACT_ATOMS: atom_id res chain seq x y z
N LYS A 1 -0.92 1.19 -18.60
CA LYS A 1 -2.00 0.24 -18.97
C LYS A 1 -1.40 -0.76 -19.93
N TYR A 2 -1.42 -2.03 -19.60
CA TYR A 2 -0.91 -3.12 -20.47
C TYR A 2 -2.02 -3.63 -21.40
N SER A 3 -1.64 -4.04 -22.62
CA SER A 3 -2.50 -4.81 -23.51
C SER A 3 -2.56 -6.29 -23.08
N GLN A 4 -3.51 -7.07 -23.63
CA GLN A 4 -3.59 -8.50 -23.35
C GLN A 4 -2.32 -9.26 -23.79
N GLU A 5 -1.70 -8.83 -24.91
CA GLU A 5 -0.42 -9.38 -25.39
C GLU A 5 0.71 -9.10 -24.40
N GLU A 6 0.84 -7.88 -23.92
CA GLU A 6 1.88 -7.50 -22.96
C GLU A 6 1.72 -8.22 -21.62
N VAL A 7 0.49 -8.37 -21.13
CA VAL A 7 0.21 -9.18 -19.91
C VAL A 7 0.59 -10.64 -20.15
N ALA A 8 0.17 -11.21 -21.27
CA ALA A 8 0.45 -12.61 -21.61
C ALA A 8 1.96 -12.89 -21.68
N GLU A 9 2.73 -12.01 -22.32
CA GLU A 9 4.19 -12.12 -22.39
C GLU A 9 4.84 -12.03 -21.01
N LYS A 10 4.43 -11.06 -20.19
CA LYS A 10 5.01 -10.82 -18.86
C LYS A 10 4.69 -11.92 -17.85
N VAL A 11 3.49 -12.49 -17.93
CA VAL A 11 3.03 -13.58 -17.04
C VAL A 11 3.44 -14.97 -17.56
N GLY A 12 3.81 -15.08 -18.85
CA GLY A 12 4.23 -16.35 -19.46
C GLY A 12 3.06 -17.25 -19.85
N VAL A 13 1.94 -16.67 -20.27
CA VAL A 13 0.74 -17.36 -20.72
C VAL A 13 0.35 -16.96 -22.15
N THR A 14 -0.71 -17.56 -22.71
CA THR A 14 -1.23 -17.14 -24.01
C THR A 14 -2.14 -15.92 -23.87
N ARG A 15 -2.21 -15.08 -24.92
CA ARG A 15 -3.17 -13.98 -24.98
C ARG A 15 -4.61 -14.44 -24.78
N GLN A 16 -4.95 -15.62 -25.30
CA GLN A 16 -6.29 -16.21 -25.15
C GLN A 16 -6.61 -16.52 -23.68
N ALA A 17 -5.62 -16.98 -22.89
CA ALA A 17 -5.82 -17.17 -21.46
C ALA A 17 -6.17 -15.85 -20.76
N VAL A 18 -5.42 -14.78 -21.04
CA VAL A 18 -5.68 -13.44 -20.49
C VAL A 18 -7.08 -12.95 -20.89
N ALA A 19 -7.46 -13.09 -22.16
CA ALA A 19 -8.79 -12.70 -22.64
C ALA A 19 -9.92 -13.45 -21.92
N LYS A 20 -9.75 -14.75 -21.64
CA LYS A 20 -10.71 -15.56 -20.89
C LYS A 20 -10.82 -15.15 -19.41
N TRP A 21 -9.71 -14.75 -18.80
CA TRP A 21 -9.71 -14.21 -17.44
C TRP A 21 -10.46 -12.88 -17.37
N GLU A 22 -10.20 -11.96 -18.31
CA GLU A 22 -10.88 -10.67 -18.39
C GLU A 22 -12.38 -10.80 -18.67
N SER A 23 -12.78 -11.79 -19.48
CA SER A 23 -14.20 -12.06 -19.75
C SER A 23 -14.92 -12.83 -18.64
N GLY A 24 -14.19 -13.34 -17.64
CA GLY A 24 -14.73 -14.19 -16.57
C GLY A 24 -15.07 -15.62 -17.01
N GLU A 25 -14.65 -16.04 -18.23
CA GLU A 25 -14.86 -17.41 -18.71
C GLU A 25 -14.04 -18.44 -17.92
N THR A 26 -12.82 -18.04 -17.53
CA THR A 26 -11.95 -18.82 -16.64
C THR A 26 -11.31 -17.90 -15.60
N VAL A 27 -10.77 -18.50 -14.53
CA VAL A 27 -9.97 -17.79 -13.52
C VAL A 27 -8.51 -18.23 -13.61
N PRO A 28 -7.54 -17.32 -13.33
CA PRO A 28 -6.14 -17.70 -13.22
C PRO A 28 -5.93 -18.70 -12.07
N ASP A 29 -4.99 -19.62 -12.22
CA ASP A 29 -4.52 -20.42 -11.10
C ASP A 29 -3.70 -19.57 -10.12
N ILE A 30 -3.31 -20.16 -8.98
CA ILE A 30 -2.63 -19.42 -7.91
C ILE A 30 -1.27 -18.84 -8.34
N LEU A 31 -0.55 -19.55 -9.22
CA LEU A 31 0.76 -19.09 -9.71
C LEU A 31 0.60 -17.92 -10.68
N ASN A 32 -0.42 -17.97 -11.53
CA ASN A 32 -0.77 -16.88 -12.42
C ASN A 32 -1.34 -15.68 -11.65
N CYS A 33 -2.11 -15.91 -10.57
CA CYS A 33 -2.54 -14.82 -9.66
C CYS A 33 -1.35 -14.13 -9.01
N ASP A 34 -0.34 -14.86 -8.57
CA ASP A 34 0.88 -14.29 -7.99
C ASP A 34 1.67 -13.47 -9.01
N ALA A 35 1.87 -14.00 -10.23
CA ALA A 35 2.52 -13.28 -11.32
C ALA A 35 1.77 -12.00 -11.73
N LEU A 36 0.45 -12.04 -11.77
CA LEU A 36 -0.39 -10.86 -12.02
C LEU A 36 -0.29 -9.83 -10.88
N ALA A 37 -0.26 -10.29 -9.64
CA ALA A 37 -0.10 -9.42 -8.48
C ALA A 37 1.26 -8.71 -8.50
N GLU A 38 2.33 -9.40 -8.88
CA GLU A 38 3.66 -8.80 -9.08
C GLU A 38 3.66 -7.79 -10.24
N LEU A 39 3.07 -8.15 -11.38
CA LEU A 39 3.00 -7.29 -12.57
C LEU A 39 2.28 -5.96 -12.27
N TYR A 40 1.21 -6.00 -11.49
CA TYR A 40 0.41 -4.82 -11.15
C TYR A 40 0.82 -4.16 -9.84
N ASP A 41 1.85 -4.67 -9.16
CA ASP A 41 2.33 -4.19 -7.87
C ASP A 41 1.21 -4.13 -6.80
N VAL A 42 0.44 -5.20 -6.72
CA VAL A 42 -0.63 -5.38 -5.73
C VAL A 42 -0.42 -6.67 -4.94
N SER A 43 -1.13 -6.85 -3.81
CA SER A 43 -1.12 -8.14 -3.12
C SER A 43 -2.07 -9.14 -3.82
N VAL A 44 -1.79 -10.43 -3.71
CA VAL A 44 -2.70 -11.50 -4.22
C VAL A 44 -4.07 -11.38 -3.55
N ASP A 45 -4.12 -11.08 -2.24
CA ASP A 45 -5.38 -10.83 -1.52
C ASP A 45 -6.17 -9.69 -2.15
N THR A 46 -5.51 -8.57 -2.44
CA THR A 46 -6.13 -7.43 -3.12
C THR A 46 -6.61 -7.81 -4.53
N LEU A 47 -5.82 -8.54 -5.28
CA LEU A 47 -6.20 -8.98 -6.63
C LEU A 47 -7.47 -9.83 -6.64
N ILE A 48 -7.67 -10.67 -5.62
CA ILE A 48 -8.80 -11.60 -5.52
C ILE A 48 -10.04 -10.96 -4.88
N HIS A 49 -9.86 -10.16 -3.84
CA HIS A 49 -10.96 -9.70 -2.99
C HIS A 49 -11.34 -8.24 -3.16
N TYR A 50 -10.56 -7.44 -3.93
CA TYR A 50 -10.86 -6.03 -4.13
C TYR A 50 -12.07 -5.85 -5.05
N ASP A 51 -13.08 -5.17 -4.54
CA ASP A 51 -14.30 -4.83 -5.28
C ASP A 51 -14.35 -3.32 -5.52
N GLN A 52 -13.96 -2.89 -6.71
CA GLN A 52 -13.90 -1.47 -7.08
C GLN A 52 -15.27 -0.80 -7.02
N GLU A 53 -16.36 -1.52 -7.27
CA GLU A 53 -17.70 -0.96 -7.22
C GLU A 53 -18.14 -0.64 -5.78
N LYS A 54 -17.66 -1.43 -4.81
CA LYS A 54 -17.92 -1.19 -3.38
C LYS A 54 -16.98 -0.15 -2.79
N GLU A 55 -15.71 -0.19 -3.17
CA GLU A 55 -14.69 0.68 -2.59
C GLU A 55 -14.65 2.07 -3.25
N HIS A 56 -15.16 2.22 -4.48
CA HIS A 56 -15.18 3.46 -5.27
C HIS A 56 -13.80 4.11 -5.46
N MET A 57 -12.71 3.37 -5.29
CA MET A 57 -11.35 3.83 -5.41
C MET A 57 -10.49 2.84 -6.21
N PRO A 58 -9.40 3.30 -6.84
CA PRO A 58 -8.48 2.39 -7.53
C PRO A 58 -7.80 1.42 -6.54
N ILE A 59 -7.41 0.26 -7.05
CA ILE A 59 -6.67 -0.75 -6.27
C ILE A 59 -5.38 -0.13 -5.72
N PRO A 60 -5.15 -0.19 -4.40
CA PRO A 60 -3.92 0.33 -3.82
C PRO A 60 -2.72 -0.53 -4.20
N PRO A 61 -1.53 0.06 -4.45
CA PRO A 61 -0.28 -0.67 -4.68
C PRO A 61 0.07 -1.59 -3.50
N ARG A 62 0.95 -2.57 -3.76
CA ARG A 62 1.43 -3.50 -2.73
C ARG A 62 1.96 -2.75 -1.49
N GLY A 63 1.58 -3.19 -0.30
CA GLY A 63 1.94 -2.53 0.95
C GLY A 63 1.16 -1.25 1.27
N LYS A 64 0.27 -0.80 0.38
CA LYS A 64 -0.70 0.25 0.63
C LYS A 64 -2.05 -0.37 0.95
N HIS A 65 -2.81 0.25 1.83
CA HIS A 65 -4.10 -0.25 2.26
C HIS A 65 -5.14 0.87 2.27
N LEU A 66 -6.34 0.56 1.79
CA LEU A 66 -7.52 1.40 2.01
C LEU A 66 -8.28 0.85 3.22
N PHE A 67 -8.42 1.64 4.26
CA PHE A 67 -9.08 1.24 5.50
C PHE A 67 -10.52 1.78 5.63
N GLY A 68 -11.03 2.41 4.57
CA GLY A 68 -12.35 3.06 4.57
C GLY A 68 -12.30 4.49 5.09
N THR A 69 -13.45 4.99 5.52
CA THR A 69 -13.62 6.36 6.00
C THR A 69 -13.83 6.40 7.51
N VAL A 70 -13.41 7.49 8.14
CA VAL A 70 -13.64 7.79 9.54
C VAL A 70 -14.28 9.16 9.67
N LYS A 71 -15.09 9.35 10.72
CA LYS A 71 -15.64 10.66 11.04
C LYS A 71 -14.79 11.34 12.11
N VAL A 72 -14.60 12.63 11.95
CA VAL A 72 -13.96 13.47 12.96
C VAL A 72 -15.01 13.82 14.01
N GLY A 73 -14.72 13.55 15.27
CA GLY A 73 -15.57 13.89 16.39
C GLY A 73 -15.47 15.36 16.80
N GLU A 74 -16.29 15.78 17.76
CA GLU A 74 -16.42 17.18 18.18
C GLU A 74 -15.09 17.82 18.66
N ARG A 75 -14.18 17.00 19.17
CA ARG A 75 -12.86 17.46 19.66
C ARG A 75 -11.72 17.23 18.66
N GLY A 76 -12.05 16.96 17.40
CA GLY A 76 -11.06 16.66 16.36
C GLY A 76 -10.48 15.25 16.41
N GLN A 77 -11.00 14.34 17.27
CA GLN A 77 -10.53 12.96 17.36
C GLN A 77 -11.10 12.09 16.22
N ILE A 78 -10.33 11.10 15.81
CA ILE A 78 -10.78 10.02 14.92
C ILE A 78 -10.55 8.67 15.59
N VAL A 79 -11.36 7.67 15.23
CA VAL A 79 -11.14 6.29 15.64
C VAL A 79 -10.48 5.55 14.49
N LEU A 80 -9.26 5.07 14.70
CA LEU A 80 -8.56 4.28 13.69
C LEU A 80 -9.32 2.97 13.43
N PRO A 81 -9.58 2.61 12.16
CA PRO A 81 -10.24 1.36 11.82
C PRO A 81 -9.53 0.14 12.42
N LYS A 82 -10.32 -0.86 12.85
CA LYS A 82 -9.75 -2.08 13.47
C LYS A 82 -8.69 -2.74 12.60
N LYS A 83 -8.96 -2.87 11.29
CA LYS A 83 -8.03 -3.47 10.31
C LYS A 83 -6.69 -2.72 10.27
N ALA A 84 -6.70 -1.38 10.34
CA ALA A 84 -5.47 -0.58 10.40
C ALA A 84 -4.70 -0.86 11.71
N ARG A 85 -5.40 -0.89 12.85
CA ARG A 85 -4.78 -1.19 14.15
C ARG A 85 -4.16 -2.58 14.18
N ASP A 86 -4.83 -3.57 13.61
CA ASP A 86 -4.35 -4.96 13.57
C ASP A 86 -3.09 -5.09 12.67
N ILE A 87 -3.11 -4.51 11.45
CA ILE A 87 -2.00 -4.58 10.50
C ILE A 87 -0.75 -3.86 11.03
N PHE A 88 -0.93 -2.69 11.61
CA PHE A 88 0.17 -1.88 12.16
C PHE A 88 0.45 -2.15 13.63
N HIS A 89 -0.21 -3.15 14.24
CA HIS A 89 -0.03 -3.54 15.65
C HIS A 89 -0.22 -2.40 16.65
N ILE A 90 -1.13 -1.46 16.34
CA ILE A 90 -1.38 -0.26 17.14
C ILE A 90 -2.12 -0.63 18.43
N LYS A 91 -1.58 -0.20 19.56
CA LYS A 91 -2.10 -0.45 20.90
C LYS A 91 -2.37 0.84 21.64
N GLN A 92 -3.15 0.73 22.71
CA GLN A 92 -3.36 1.84 23.63
C GLN A 92 -2.02 2.31 24.22
N GLY A 93 -1.78 3.60 24.18
CA GLY A 93 -0.56 4.23 24.67
C GLY A 93 0.51 4.45 23.61
N ASP A 94 0.36 3.89 22.40
CA ASP A 94 1.29 4.15 21.30
C ASP A 94 1.27 5.63 20.92
N LEU A 95 2.47 6.16 20.65
CA LEU A 95 2.64 7.55 20.23
C LEU A 95 2.81 7.64 18.72
N PHE A 96 2.19 8.66 18.14
CA PHE A 96 2.29 8.98 16.74
C PHE A 96 2.80 10.40 16.54
N VAL A 97 3.68 10.58 15.55
CA VAL A 97 3.99 11.91 15.01
C VAL A 97 2.93 12.23 13.97
N VAL A 98 2.31 13.38 14.12
CA VAL A 98 1.30 13.89 13.18
C VAL A 98 1.98 14.87 12.24
N LEU A 99 1.98 14.54 10.94
CA LEU A 99 2.54 15.36 9.89
C LEU A 99 1.41 15.88 9.01
N GLY A 100 1.53 17.10 8.51
CA GLY A 100 0.58 17.70 7.58
C GLY A 100 1.27 18.22 6.33
N ASP A 101 0.59 18.13 5.20
CA ASP A 101 0.97 18.78 3.94
C ASP A 101 -0.20 19.65 3.49
N GLU A 102 0.07 20.94 3.27
CA GLU A 102 -0.93 21.93 2.82
C GLU A 102 -0.92 22.18 1.30
N ASN A 103 0.00 21.50 0.57
CA ASN A 103 0.05 21.61 -0.88
C ASN A 103 -1.27 21.11 -1.48
N PRO A 104 -1.99 21.91 -2.29
CA PRO A 104 -3.30 21.53 -2.84
C PRO A 104 -3.33 20.19 -3.59
N GLU A 105 -2.21 19.77 -4.19
CA GLU A 105 -2.12 18.53 -4.95
C GLU A 105 -1.92 17.29 -4.07
N SER A 106 -1.40 17.45 -2.85
CA SER A 106 -1.05 16.36 -1.92
C SER A 106 -1.57 16.56 -0.51
N ALA A 107 -2.42 17.58 -0.30
CA ALA A 107 -2.92 17.97 1.00
C ALA A 107 -3.42 16.79 1.83
N GLY A 108 -2.94 16.69 3.07
CA GLY A 108 -3.34 15.60 3.95
C GLY A 108 -2.64 15.61 5.29
N ILE A 109 -3.06 14.68 6.12
CA ILE A 109 -2.47 14.41 7.43
C ILE A 109 -1.99 12.96 7.45
N ALA A 110 -0.74 12.75 7.85
CA ALA A 110 -0.15 11.44 8.07
C ALA A 110 0.11 11.18 9.55
N LEU A 111 -0.20 9.98 10.00
CA LEU A 111 0.14 9.49 11.33
C LEU A 111 1.31 8.50 11.19
N VAL A 112 2.45 8.82 11.73
CA VAL A 112 3.66 7.99 11.66
C VAL A 112 3.98 7.46 13.06
N PRO A 113 4.12 6.12 13.24
CA PRO A 113 4.50 5.58 14.55
C PRO A 113 5.80 6.20 15.06
N GLY A 114 5.82 6.60 16.33
CA GLY A 114 6.96 7.28 16.96
C GLY A 114 8.27 6.48 16.84
N ASP A 115 8.20 5.17 17.01
CA ASP A 115 9.35 4.26 16.86
C ASP A 115 9.93 4.26 15.45
N THR A 116 9.08 4.44 14.43
CA THR A 116 9.53 4.55 13.03
C THR A 116 10.32 5.83 12.82
N VAL A 117 9.85 6.95 13.40
CA VAL A 117 10.55 8.24 13.31
C VAL A 117 11.90 8.15 14.01
N LEU A 118 11.96 7.57 15.21
CA LEU A 118 13.20 7.41 15.96
C LEU A 118 14.22 6.53 15.22
N ARG A 119 13.79 5.43 14.61
CA ARG A 119 14.68 4.57 13.80
C ARG A 119 15.25 5.31 12.60
N ASN A 120 14.43 6.12 11.91
CA ASN A 120 14.89 6.90 10.76
C ASN A 120 15.90 7.98 11.17
N ILE A 121 15.70 8.63 12.32
CA ILE A 121 16.64 9.61 12.86
C ILE A 121 17.96 8.94 13.25
N ALA A 122 17.92 7.79 13.89
CA ALA A 122 19.11 7.02 14.25
C ALA A 122 19.91 6.62 13.01
N PHE A 123 19.24 6.09 11.99
CA PHE A 123 19.85 5.73 10.71
C PHE A 123 20.55 6.93 10.02
N LEU A 124 19.86 8.07 9.96
CA LEU A 124 20.45 9.30 9.39
C LEU A 124 21.66 9.80 10.20
N ARG A 125 21.61 9.69 11.53
CA ARG A 125 22.72 10.04 12.39
C ARG A 125 23.96 9.16 12.14
N ASP A 126 23.75 7.85 12.00
CA ASP A 126 24.82 6.91 11.75
C ASP A 126 25.49 7.17 10.39
N MET A 127 24.70 7.37 9.32
CA MET A 127 25.22 7.75 7.99
C MET A 127 26.07 9.03 8.01
N LEU A 128 25.61 10.07 8.73
CA LEU A 128 26.34 11.33 8.85
C LEU A 128 27.60 11.22 9.74
N SER A 129 27.69 10.20 10.56
CA SER A 129 28.88 9.92 11.39
C SER A 129 29.97 9.22 10.58
N ASP A 130 29.58 8.27 9.74
CA ASP A 130 30.51 7.52 8.87
C ASP A 130 31.20 8.43 7.83
N GLU A 131 30.46 9.41 7.25
CA GLU A 131 31.05 10.40 6.32
C GLU A 131 32.10 11.32 6.98
N LYS A 132 32.07 11.49 8.30
CA LYS A 132 33.07 12.30 9.01
C LYS A 132 34.36 11.54 9.30
N GLU A 133 34.30 10.21 9.41
CA GLU A 133 35.48 9.37 9.62
C GLU A 133 36.26 9.14 8.32
N GLU A 134 35.61 9.08 7.16
CA GLU A 134 36.26 8.94 5.85
C GLU A 134 36.98 10.22 5.37
N ASN A 135 36.65 11.40 5.92
CA ASN A 135 37.24 12.68 5.54
C ASN A 135 38.36 13.19 6.51
N LEU A 136 38.77 12.36 7.43
CA LEU A 136 39.92 12.61 8.34
C LEU A 136 41.11 11.76 7.96
#